data_78f57665ce807388807706cd31006193
#
_entry.id   78f57665ce807388807706cd31006193
#
_cell.length_a   1.000
_cell.length_b   1.000
_cell.length_c   1.000
_cell.angle_alpha   90.00
_cell.angle_beta   90.00
_cell.angle_gamma   90.00
#
_symmetry.space_group_name_H-M   'P 1'
#
loop_
_entity.id
_entity.type
_entity.pdbx_description
1 polymer ?
#
loop_
_entity_poly.entity_id
_entity_poly.type
_entity_poly.pdbx_seq_one_letter_code
_entity_poly.pdbx_strand_id
1 'polypeptide(L)'
;MESGASLRRPRPAPPLLALRGIFKRYGAVQALADVDLEIRAGQVVALVGDNGAGKSTLIRVIAGVDPADEGVIEWEGRPVHITRPHDAQDLGIATVYQDLALCDNLDVVGNLFLGREIHRAGVLDEVEMERLTLDLLDMLAIRMPDVRLPVASLSGGQRQTVAISRSLLGEPQLVLLDEPTASLGIEQTAQVLDLVDQLRERGHGVLLISHNMGDIKAVADWIAVLRLGRNNGFFDVTTTSHEQIISSITGATDNAVTRRKTPEWEVEP
;
A
#
# COMPACT_ATOMS: atom_id res chain seq x y z
N MET A 1 24.93 35.04 -33.88
CA MET A 1 23.96 33.95 -33.95
C MET A 1 24.22 33.04 -32.75
N GLU A 2 23.61 33.35 -31.61
CA GLU A 2 23.70 32.52 -30.40
C GLU A 2 22.54 31.54 -30.41
N SER A 3 22.87 30.26 -30.53
CA SER A 3 21.92 29.15 -30.45
C SER A 3 21.51 28.96 -29.01
N GLY A 4 20.33 29.44 -28.66
CA GLY A 4 19.69 29.21 -27.37
C GLY A 4 19.36 27.73 -27.19
N ALA A 5 20.25 26.97 -26.55
CA ALA A 5 19.95 25.63 -26.08
C ALA A 5 18.87 25.72 -24.99
N SER A 6 17.63 25.46 -25.37
CA SER A 6 16.52 25.27 -24.43
C SER A 6 16.85 24.10 -23.50
N LEU A 7 17.24 24.42 -22.27
CA LEU A 7 17.37 23.45 -21.19
C LEU A 7 15.97 22.84 -20.93
N ARG A 8 15.68 21.71 -21.58
CA ARG A 8 14.50 20.91 -21.23
C ARG A 8 14.64 20.52 -19.77
N ARG A 9 13.72 21.03 -18.92
CA ARG A 9 13.61 20.55 -17.55
C ARG A 9 13.48 19.02 -17.61
N PRO A 10 14.27 18.27 -16.82
CA PRO A 10 14.13 16.83 -16.77
C PRO A 10 12.67 16.49 -16.47
N ARG A 11 12.07 15.59 -17.25
CA ARG A 11 10.73 15.07 -16.95
C ARG A 11 10.82 14.43 -15.56
N PRO A 12 9.86 14.69 -14.67
CA PRO A 12 9.82 13.99 -13.39
C PRO A 12 9.85 12.48 -13.65
N ALA A 13 10.56 11.74 -12.80
CA ALA A 13 10.61 10.29 -12.90
C ALA A 13 9.18 9.72 -12.93
N PRO A 14 8.94 8.66 -13.72
CA PRO A 14 7.62 8.03 -13.77
C PRO A 14 7.22 7.55 -12.37
N PRO A 15 5.92 7.47 -12.07
CA PRO A 15 5.47 6.83 -10.82
C PRO A 15 5.90 5.37 -10.80
N LEU A 16 6.13 4.83 -9.60
CA LEU A 16 6.43 3.42 -9.39
C LEU A 16 5.23 2.56 -9.86
N LEU A 17 4.04 2.91 -9.38
CA LEU A 17 2.78 2.33 -9.82
C LEU A 17 1.85 3.45 -10.35
N ALA A 18 1.22 3.22 -11.50
CA ALA A 18 0.11 4.02 -11.95
C ALA A 18 -1.06 3.14 -12.40
N LEU A 19 -2.23 3.47 -11.93
CA LEU A 19 -3.51 2.89 -12.34
C LEU A 19 -4.21 3.91 -13.21
N ARG A 20 -4.72 3.47 -14.37
CA ARG A 20 -5.40 4.32 -15.34
C ARG A 20 -6.74 3.71 -15.73
N GLY A 21 -7.83 4.37 -15.35
CA GLY A 21 -9.17 3.95 -15.70
C GLY A 21 -9.51 2.54 -15.28
N ILE A 22 -9.21 2.15 -14.03
CA ILE A 22 -9.45 0.79 -13.55
C ILE A 22 -10.93 0.56 -13.29
N PHE A 23 -11.44 -0.51 -13.89
CA PHE A 23 -12.78 -1.04 -13.64
C PHE A 23 -12.70 -2.43 -13.02
N LYS A 24 -13.61 -2.71 -12.09
CA LYS A 24 -13.81 -4.03 -11.48
C LYS A 24 -15.27 -4.26 -11.13
N ARG A 25 -15.78 -5.41 -11.54
CA ARG A 25 -17.18 -5.82 -11.30
C ARG A 25 -17.24 -7.21 -10.66
N TYR A 26 -18.17 -7.39 -9.76
CA TYR A 26 -18.53 -8.69 -9.19
C TYR A 26 -20.01 -8.96 -9.48
N GLY A 27 -20.28 -9.76 -10.52
CA GLY A 27 -21.66 -9.96 -11.01
C GLY A 27 -22.32 -8.65 -11.41
N ALA A 28 -23.38 -8.26 -10.73
CA ALA A 28 -24.10 -7.01 -10.98
C ALA A 28 -23.49 -5.79 -10.23
N VAL A 29 -22.55 -6.01 -9.33
CA VAL A 29 -21.97 -4.93 -8.49
C VAL A 29 -20.74 -4.36 -9.16
N GLN A 30 -20.77 -3.06 -9.49
CA GLN A 30 -19.60 -2.30 -9.93
C GLN A 30 -18.80 -1.85 -8.70
N ALA A 31 -17.69 -2.54 -8.41
CA ALA A 31 -16.86 -2.25 -7.26
C ALA A 31 -15.85 -1.12 -7.51
N LEU A 32 -15.30 -1.04 -8.74
CA LEU A 32 -14.43 0.07 -9.19
C LEU A 32 -14.90 0.54 -10.56
N ALA A 33 -14.95 1.84 -10.78
CA ALA A 33 -15.38 2.46 -12.01
C ALA A 33 -14.52 3.67 -12.34
N ASP A 34 -13.62 3.52 -13.32
CA ASP A 34 -12.73 4.56 -13.82
C ASP A 34 -11.81 5.11 -12.71
N VAL A 35 -11.07 4.21 -12.02
CA VAL A 35 -10.20 4.58 -10.90
C VAL A 35 -8.78 4.81 -11.39
N ASP A 36 -8.24 5.99 -11.05
CA ASP A 36 -6.86 6.37 -11.25
C ASP A 36 -6.13 6.47 -9.90
N LEU A 37 -4.87 6.06 -9.87
CA LEU A 37 -3.99 6.20 -8.70
C LEU A 37 -2.54 6.25 -9.15
N GLU A 38 -1.74 7.10 -8.54
CA GLU A 38 -0.28 7.09 -8.72
C GLU A 38 0.42 6.97 -7.38
N ILE A 39 1.46 6.15 -7.34
CA ILE A 39 2.35 5.99 -6.18
C ILE A 39 3.79 6.10 -6.67
N ARG A 40 4.59 6.90 -5.99
CA ARG A 40 6.02 7.07 -6.30
C ARG A 40 6.88 6.38 -5.26
N ALA A 41 8.11 6.04 -5.63
CA ALA A 41 9.10 5.58 -4.68
C ALA A 41 9.33 6.64 -3.59
N GLY A 42 9.47 6.20 -2.33
CA GLY A 42 9.64 7.08 -1.19
C GLY A 42 8.40 7.95 -0.85
N GLN A 43 7.20 7.50 -1.24
CA GLN A 43 5.95 8.16 -0.91
C GLN A 43 4.99 7.25 -0.18
N VAL A 44 4.26 7.81 0.78
CA VAL A 44 3.11 7.17 1.42
C VAL A 44 1.82 7.81 0.88
N VAL A 45 1.01 7.00 0.21
CA VAL A 45 -0.33 7.38 -0.25
C VAL A 45 -1.36 6.70 0.64
N ALA A 46 -2.16 7.48 1.37
CA ALA A 46 -3.29 6.95 2.12
C ALA A 46 -4.50 6.80 1.21
N LEU A 47 -5.11 5.62 1.19
CA LEU A 47 -6.35 5.35 0.49
C LEU A 47 -7.51 5.35 1.49
N VAL A 48 -8.38 6.34 1.40
CA VAL A 48 -9.50 6.54 2.31
C VAL A 48 -10.85 6.46 1.59
N GLY A 49 -11.90 6.27 2.35
CA GLY A 49 -13.27 6.19 1.83
C GLY A 49 -14.15 5.39 2.80
N ASP A 50 -15.44 5.49 2.62
CA ASP A 50 -16.42 4.78 3.43
C ASP A 50 -16.35 3.25 3.23
N ASN A 51 -17.04 2.48 4.09
CA ASN A 51 -17.18 1.04 3.88
C ASN A 51 -17.90 0.77 2.55
N GLY A 52 -17.34 -0.17 1.77
CA GLY A 52 -17.84 -0.44 0.42
C GLY A 52 -17.41 0.57 -0.65
N ALA A 53 -16.54 1.54 -0.36
CA ALA A 53 -16.03 2.50 -1.34
C ALA A 53 -15.13 1.89 -2.44
N GLY A 54 -14.69 0.63 -2.28
CA GLY A 54 -13.84 -0.08 -3.23
C GLY A 54 -12.36 -0.20 -2.83
N LYS A 55 -11.96 0.26 -1.63
CA LYS A 55 -10.55 0.27 -1.16
C LYS A 55 -9.90 -1.11 -1.21
N SER A 56 -10.48 -2.10 -0.53
CA SER A 56 -9.94 -3.47 -0.53
C SER A 56 -10.01 -4.13 -1.90
N THR A 57 -11.00 -3.77 -2.75
CA THR A 57 -11.04 -4.22 -4.15
C THR A 57 -9.85 -3.67 -4.92
N LEU A 58 -9.48 -2.40 -4.71
CA LEU A 58 -8.32 -1.80 -5.39
C LEU A 58 -7.01 -2.48 -4.98
N ILE A 59 -6.83 -2.75 -3.66
CA ILE A 59 -5.68 -3.55 -3.20
C ILE A 59 -5.65 -4.93 -3.86
N ARG A 60 -6.79 -5.64 -3.92
CA ARG A 60 -6.88 -6.97 -4.54
C ARG A 60 -6.54 -6.94 -6.04
N VAL A 61 -6.89 -5.86 -6.74
CA VAL A 61 -6.51 -5.64 -8.14
C VAL A 61 -4.98 -5.46 -8.25
N ILE A 62 -4.38 -4.59 -7.45
CA ILE A 62 -2.93 -4.33 -7.48
C ILE A 62 -2.15 -5.59 -7.06
N ALA A 63 -2.65 -6.33 -6.06
CA ALA A 63 -2.04 -7.57 -5.56
C ALA A 63 -2.26 -8.79 -6.48
N GLY A 64 -3.01 -8.64 -7.58
CA GLY A 64 -3.27 -9.73 -8.53
C GLY A 64 -4.21 -10.82 -8.01
N VAL A 65 -4.95 -10.57 -6.94
CA VAL A 65 -5.95 -11.52 -6.41
C VAL A 65 -7.21 -11.51 -7.29
N ASP A 66 -7.65 -10.31 -7.68
CA ASP A 66 -8.79 -10.10 -8.56
C ASP A 66 -8.36 -9.18 -9.71
N PRO A 67 -8.00 -9.70 -10.89
CA PRO A 67 -7.57 -8.88 -12.02
C PRO A 67 -8.59 -7.81 -12.39
N ALA A 68 -8.12 -6.63 -12.82
CA ALA A 68 -8.98 -5.59 -13.36
C ALA A 68 -9.75 -6.10 -14.60
N ASP A 69 -11.00 -5.67 -14.76
CA ASP A 69 -11.80 -6.02 -15.93
C ASP A 69 -11.45 -5.09 -17.12
N GLU A 70 -11.13 -3.81 -16.83
CA GLU A 70 -10.70 -2.80 -17.79
C GLU A 70 -9.70 -1.84 -17.15
N GLY A 71 -8.98 -1.08 -17.98
CA GLY A 71 -7.98 -0.11 -17.56
C GLY A 71 -6.56 -0.60 -17.79
N VAL A 72 -5.59 0.20 -17.36
CA VAL A 72 -4.16 -0.09 -17.52
C VAL A 72 -3.46 0.05 -16.19
N ILE A 73 -2.64 -0.93 -15.85
CA ILE A 73 -1.69 -0.85 -14.74
C ILE A 73 -0.31 -0.58 -15.35
N GLU A 74 0.36 0.44 -14.88
CA GLU A 74 1.73 0.77 -15.29
C GLU A 74 2.68 0.59 -14.10
N TRP A 75 3.80 -0.06 -14.34
CA TRP A 75 4.90 -0.19 -13.42
C TRP A 75 6.12 0.54 -13.97
N GLU A 76 6.65 1.52 -13.24
CA GLU A 76 7.76 2.37 -13.71
C GLU A 76 7.52 2.97 -15.11
N GLY A 77 6.26 3.36 -15.38
CA GLY A 77 5.84 3.94 -16.65
C GLY A 77 5.68 2.95 -17.80
N ARG A 78 5.70 1.65 -17.54
CA ARG A 78 5.47 0.59 -18.54
C ARG A 78 4.17 -0.16 -18.23
N PRO A 79 3.29 -0.37 -19.20
CA PRO A 79 2.11 -1.20 -19.02
C PRO A 79 2.49 -2.62 -18.59
N VAL A 80 1.81 -3.13 -17.57
CA VAL A 80 1.99 -4.49 -17.05
C VAL A 80 0.65 -5.19 -16.89
N HIS A 81 0.67 -6.52 -16.89
CA HIS A 81 -0.50 -7.35 -16.66
C HIS A 81 -0.33 -8.11 -15.35
N ILE A 82 -1.15 -7.76 -14.36
CA ILE A 82 -1.20 -8.46 -13.07
C ILE A 82 -2.48 -9.29 -13.05
N THR A 83 -2.34 -10.60 -13.20
CA THR A 83 -3.46 -11.54 -13.29
C THR A 83 -3.51 -12.52 -12.11
N ARG A 84 -2.42 -12.64 -11.38
CA ARG A 84 -2.26 -13.50 -10.19
C ARG A 84 -1.27 -12.89 -9.22
N PRO A 85 -1.29 -13.29 -7.93
CA PRO A 85 -0.42 -12.70 -6.91
C PRO A 85 1.08 -12.78 -7.21
N HIS A 86 1.51 -13.85 -7.90
CA HIS A 86 2.91 -14.00 -8.29
C HIS A 86 3.38 -12.88 -9.25
N ASP A 87 2.51 -12.45 -10.16
CA ASP A 87 2.84 -11.37 -11.11
C ASP A 87 3.13 -10.05 -10.36
N ALA A 88 2.36 -9.77 -9.30
CA ALA A 88 2.59 -8.61 -8.43
C ALA A 88 3.89 -8.75 -7.63
N GLN A 89 4.17 -9.94 -7.09
CA GLN A 89 5.40 -10.22 -6.35
C GLN A 89 6.65 -10.08 -7.24
N ASP A 90 6.59 -10.55 -8.47
CA ASP A 90 7.69 -10.45 -9.45
C ASP A 90 8.00 -8.98 -9.81
N LEU A 91 7.01 -8.10 -9.73
CA LEU A 91 7.20 -6.65 -9.87
C LEU A 91 7.73 -5.98 -8.60
N GLY A 92 7.86 -6.71 -7.50
CA GLY A 92 8.26 -6.13 -6.21
C GLY A 92 7.12 -5.46 -5.46
N ILE A 93 5.88 -5.94 -5.62
CA ILE A 93 4.71 -5.49 -4.85
C ILE A 93 4.43 -6.49 -3.73
N ALA A 94 4.48 -6.03 -2.49
CA ALA A 94 4.14 -6.81 -1.32
C ALA A 94 2.82 -6.32 -0.70
N THR A 95 2.04 -7.23 -0.14
CA THR A 95 0.75 -6.91 0.48
C THR A 95 0.67 -7.49 1.89
N VAL A 96 0.30 -6.64 2.83
CA VAL A 96 -0.08 -7.02 4.19
C VAL A 96 -1.56 -6.75 4.34
N TYR A 97 -2.34 -7.83 4.46
CA TYR A 97 -3.78 -7.75 4.65
C TYR A 97 -4.13 -7.53 6.13
N GLN A 98 -5.35 -7.10 6.41
CA GLN A 98 -5.89 -6.95 7.76
C GLN A 98 -5.82 -8.28 8.54
N ASP A 99 -6.08 -9.42 7.90
CA ASP A 99 -5.74 -10.73 8.43
C ASP A 99 -4.27 -11.02 8.12
N LEU A 100 -3.44 -11.04 9.15
CA LEU A 100 -1.98 -11.14 9.04
C LEU A 100 -1.51 -12.49 8.48
N ALA A 101 -2.37 -13.50 8.46
CA ALA A 101 -2.07 -14.86 8.04
C ALA A 101 -0.77 -15.40 8.66
N LEU A 102 -0.61 -15.16 9.97
CA LEU A 102 0.51 -15.71 10.76
C LEU A 102 0.11 -17.04 11.37
N CYS A 103 1.07 -17.96 11.44
CA CYS A 103 0.90 -19.24 12.10
C CYS A 103 1.24 -19.10 13.58
N ASP A 104 0.24 -19.13 14.45
CA ASP A 104 0.37 -18.91 15.89
C ASP A 104 1.33 -19.86 16.59
N ASN A 105 1.44 -21.09 16.08
CA ASN A 105 2.29 -22.16 16.62
C ASN A 105 3.74 -22.13 16.12
N LEU A 106 4.06 -21.28 15.15
CA LEU A 106 5.42 -21.07 14.69
C LEU A 106 6.05 -19.86 15.40
N ASP A 107 7.36 -19.88 15.53
CA ASP A 107 8.13 -18.72 15.98
C ASP A 107 8.18 -17.62 14.92
N VAL A 108 8.83 -16.50 15.23
CA VAL A 108 8.97 -15.37 14.30
C VAL A 108 9.76 -15.81 13.06
N VAL A 109 10.85 -16.53 13.21
CA VAL A 109 11.69 -17.02 12.10
C VAL A 109 10.87 -17.89 11.17
N GLY A 110 10.15 -18.89 11.73
CA GLY A 110 9.30 -19.78 10.94
C GLY A 110 8.18 -19.04 10.21
N ASN A 111 7.59 -18.00 10.80
CA ASN A 111 6.59 -17.18 10.13
C ASN A 111 7.17 -16.31 9.00
N LEU A 112 8.36 -15.74 9.19
CA LEU A 112 9.00 -14.93 8.14
C LEU A 112 9.31 -15.76 6.91
N PHE A 113 9.84 -16.97 7.11
CA PHE A 113 10.30 -17.82 6.01
C PHE A 113 9.27 -18.85 5.53
N LEU A 114 8.05 -18.84 6.05
CA LEU A 114 7.01 -19.80 5.66
C LEU A 114 6.74 -19.77 4.14
N GLY A 115 6.97 -20.93 3.48
CA GLY A 115 6.84 -21.09 2.04
C GLY A 115 8.02 -20.56 1.21
N ARG A 116 9.10 -20.10 1.88
CA ARG A 116 10.37 -19.66 1.27
C ARG A 116 11.56 -20.05 2.13
N GLU A 117 11.46 -21.22 2.75
CA GLU A 117 12.45 -21.75 3.69
C GLU A 117 13.82 -21.94 3.00
N ILE A 118 14.89 -21.56 3.72
CA ILE A 118 16.25 -21.74 3.23
C ILE A 118 16.72 -23.17 3.53
N HIS A 119 17.21 -23.84 2.49
CA HIS A 119 17.72 -25.20 2.60
C HIS A 119 19.20 -25.26 2.24
N ARG A 120 19.97 -26.00 3.00
CA ARG A 120 21.36 -26.34 2.71
C ARG A 120 21.52 -27.85 2.64
N ALA A 121 21.93 -28.36 1.48
CA ALA A 121 22.06 -29.82 1.21
C ALA A 121 20.77 -30.61 1.51
N GLY A 122 19.58 -30.02 1.27
CA GLY A 122 18.27 -30.67 1.48
C GLY A 122 17.77 -30.64 2.93
N VAL A 123 18.51 -29.99 3.86
CA VAL A 123 18.10 -29.77 5.25
C VAL A 123 17.79 -28.29 5.46
N LEU A 124 16.82 -28.00 6.31
CA LEU A 124 16.43 -26.64 6.67
C LEU A 124 17.62 -25.92 7.34
N ASP A 125 18.01 -24.74 6.84
CA ASP A 125 19.08 -23.92 7.41
C ASP A 125 18.49 -22.87 8.37
N GLU A 126 18.07 -23.33 9.55
CA GLU A 126 17.46 -22.48 10.56
C GLU A 126 18.41 -21.38 11.07
N VAL A 127 19.71 -21.64 11.08
CA VAL A 127 20.72 -20.68 11.54
C VAL A 127 20.79 -19.49 10.58
N GLU A 128 20.77 -19.75 9.28
CA GLU A 128 20.79 -18.68 8.29
C GLU A 128 19.46 -17.92 8.28
N MET A 129 18.32 -18.60 8.41
CA MET A 129 17.01 -17.93 8.51
C MET A 129 16.95 -17.04 9.76
N GLU A 130 17.45 -17.51 10.92
CA GLU A 130 17.50 -16.68 12.13
C GLU A 130 18.39 -15.46 11.96
N ARG A 131 19.58 -15.63 11.40
CA ARG A 131 20.50 -14.54 11.11
C ARG A 131 19.86 -13.47 10.24
N LEU A 132 19.23 -13.87 9.12
CA LEU A 132 18.54 -12.94 8.21
C LEU A 132 17.33 -12.27 8.89
N THR A 133 16.63 -12.99 9.77
CA THR A 133 15.56 -12.40 10.57
C THR A 133 16.08 -11.29 11.47
N LEU A 134 17.17 -11.54 12.19
CA LEU A 134 17.78 -10.54 13.07
C LEU A 134 18.31 -9.34 12.28
N ASP A 135 18.98 -9.58 11.16
CA ASP A 135 19.48 -8.52 10.28
C ASP A 135 18.33 -7.63 9.77
N LEU A 136 17.21 -8.24 9.37
CA LEU A 136 16.01 -7.50 8.91
C LEU A 136 15.38 -6.68 10.04
N LEU A 137 15.21 -7.26 11.23
CA LEU A 137 14.63 -6.56 12.38
C LEU A 137 15.52 -5.40 12.83
N ASP A 138 16.86 -5.61 12.86
CA ASP A 138 17.82 -4.55 13.19
C ASP A 138 17.78 -3.42 12.14
N MET A 139 17.76 -3.78 10.86
CA MET A 139 17.62 -2.83 9.76
C MET A 139 16.37 -1.95 9.93
N LEU A 140 15.24 -2.51 10.39
CA LEU A 140 13.98 -1.82 10.61
C LEU A 140 13.87 -1.20 12.01
N ALA A 141 14.97 -1.19 12.79
CA ALA A 141 14.99 -0.74 14.18
C ALA A 141 13.88 -1.37 15.07
N ILE A 142 13.47 -2.60 14.74
CA ILE A 142 12.41 -3.33 15.42
C ILE A 142 13.01 -4.06 16.63
N ARG A 143 12.49 -3.79 17.82
CA ARG A 143 12.84 -4.52 19.04
C ARG A 143 11.90 -5.69 19.25
N MET A 144 12.44 -6.91 19.07
CA MET A 144 11.74 -8.15 19.36
C MET A 144 12.41 -8.81 20.57
N PRO A 145 11.65 -9.27 21.59
CA PRO A 145 12.25 -9.88 22.79
C PRO A 145 13.08 -11.11 22.47
N ASP A 146 12.56 -12.00 21.63
CA ASP A 146 13.20 -13.21 21.15
C ASP A 146 12.49 -13.66 19.87
N VAL A 147 13.24 -13.90 18.79
CA VAL A 147 12.69 -14.34 17.49
C VAL A 147 12.28 -15.81 17.48
N ARG A 148 12.62 -16.56 18.52
CA ARG A 148 12.24 -17.96 18.73
C ARG A 148 10.96 -18.13 19.56
N LEU A 149 10.37 -17.04 20.04
CA LEU A 149 9.06 -17.10 20.69
C LEU A 149 7.95 -17.40 19.67
N PRO A 150 6.99 -18.28 20.02
CA PRO A 150 5.79 -18.48 19.21
C PRO A 150 5.04 -17.16 19.01
N VAL A 151 4.55 -16.92 17.77
CA VAL A 151 3.81 -15.70 17.44
C VAL A 151 2.56 -15.54 18.31
N ALA A 152 1.97 -16.64 18.80
CA ALA A 152 0.86 -16.61 19.76
C ALA A 152 1.17 -15.83 21.05
N SER A 153 2.44 -15.74 21.47
CA SER A 153 2.86 -15.03 22.68
C SER A 153 3.11 -13.53 22.47
N LEU A 154 3.11 -13.07 21.23
CA LEU A 154 3.37 -11.69 20.86
C LEU A 154 2.14 -10.79 21.05
N SER A 155 2.38 -9.52 21.35
CA SER A 155 1.33 -8.50 21.33
C SER A 155 0.78 -8.29 19.91
N GLY A 156 -0.40 -7.67 19.77
CA GLY A 156 -0.99 -7.34 18.47
C GLY A 156 -0.05 -6.51 17.58
N GLY A 157 0.59 -5.48 18.15
CA GLY A 157 1.57 -4.66 17.43
C GLY A 157 2.81 -5.44 16.98
N GLN A 158 3.33 -6.31 17.83
CA GLN A 158 4.45 -7.19 17.46
C GLN A 158 4.06 -8.17 16.34
N ARG A 159 2.86 -8.75 16.37
CA ARG A 159 2.34 -9.58 15.28
C ARG A 159 2.24 -8.78 13.97
N GLN A 160 1.71 -7.55 14.04
CA GLN A 160 1.66 -6.66 12.90
C GLN A 160 3.04 -6.39 12.32
N THR A 161 4.01 -6.08 13.18
CA THR A 161 5.40 -5.87 12.80
C THR A 161 6.01 -7.10 12.13
N VAL A 162 5.75 -8.32 12.65
CA VAL A 162 6.20 -9.58 12.03
C VAL A 162 5.59 -9.74 10.63
N ALA A 163 4.30 -9.45 10.45
CA ALA A 163 3.62 -9.56 9.16
C ALA A 163 4.20 -8.57 8.13
N ILE A 164 4.47 -7.33 8.53
CA ILE A 164 5.13 -6.33 7.67
C ILE A 164 6.55 -6.79 7.35
N SER A 165 7.34 -7.22 8.34
CA SER A 165 8.71 -7.71 8.13
C SER A 165 8.75 -8.91 7.17
N ARG A 166 7.81 -9.86 7.29
CA ARG A 166 7.66 -10.98 6.35
C ARG A 166 7.49 -10.50 4.90
N SER A 167 6.74 -9.43 4.71
CA SER A 167 6.50 -8.88 3.37
C SER A 167 7.76 -8.26 2.76
N LEU A 168 8.72 -7.83 3.60
CA LEU A 168 9.96 -7.16 3.17
C LEU A 168 11.10 -8.11 2.82
N LEU A 169 11.01 -9.40 3.14
CA LEU A 169 12.04 -10.40 2.79
C LEU A 169 12.33 -10.51 1.27
N GLY A 170 11.38 -10.10 0.44
CA GLY A 170 11.53 -10.07 -1.02
C GLY A 170 12.04 -8.75 -1.57
N GLU A 171 12.52 -7.82 -0.73
CA GLU A 171 12.96 -6.47 -1.11
C GLU A 171 11.93 -5.74 -2.02
N PRO A 172 10.65 -5.65 -1.62
CA PRO A 172 9.64 -5.04 -2.45
C PRO A 172 9.92 -3.56 -2.65
N GLN A 173 9.52 -3.01 -3.80
CA GLN A 173 9.57 -1.57 -4.04
C GLN A 173 8.27 -0.87 -3.59
N LEU A 174 7.14 -1.61 -3.61
CA LEU A 174 5.83 -1.11 -3.17
C LEU A 174 5.25 -2.02 -2.09
N VAL A 175 4.80 -1.42 -1.00
CA VAL A 175 4.14 -2.14 0.11
C VAL A 175 2.70 -1.66 0.24
N LEU A 176 1.76 -2.59 0.16
CA LEU A 176 0.33 -2.35 0.36
C LEU A 176 -0.04 -2.77 1.79
N LEU A 177 -0.58 -1.86 2.57
CA LEU A 177 -0.98 -2.08 3.96
C LEU A 177 -2.48 -1.86 4.12
N ASP A 178 -3.22 -2.93 4.39
CA ASP A 178 -4.67 -2.87 4.58
C ASP A 178 -5.01 -2.83 6.08
N GLU A 179 -5.37 -1.63 6.58
CA GLU A 179 -5.75 -1.37 7.98
C GLU A 179 -4.70 -1.83 9.02
N PRO A 180 -3.41 -1.48 8.87
CA PRO A 180 -2.34 -2.06 9.68
C PRO A 180 -2.39 -1.68 11.17
N THR A 181 -3.14 -0.65 11.54
CA THR A 181 -3.29 -0.15 12.90
C THR A 181 -4.64 -0.52 13.54
N ALA A 182 -5.48 -1.26 12.81
CA ALA A 182 -6.80 -1.64 13.30
C ALA A 182 -6.67 -2.49 14.58
N SER A 183 -7.47 -2.14 15.60
CA SER A 183 -7.54 -2.85 16.89
C SER A 183 -6.25 -2.85 17.72
N LEU A 184 -5.29 -1.96 17.40
CA LEU A 184 -4.08 -1.76 18.19
C LEU A 184 -4.27 -0.66 19.24
N GLY A 185 -3.54 -0.77 20.36
CA GLY A 185 -3.43 0.30 21.35
C GLY A 185 -2.52 1.44 20.84
N ILE A 186 -2.56 2.58 21.53
CA ILE A 186 -1.83 3.80 21.12
C ILE A 186 -0.33 3.56 20.91
N GLU A 187 0.33 2.90 21.86
CA GLU A 187 1.76 2.60 21.78
C GLU A 187 2.10 1.66 20.61
N GLN A 188 1.27 0.66 20.38
CA GLN A 188 1.43 -0.29 19.28
C GLN A 188 1.20 0.37 17.93
N THR A 189 0.20 1.25 17.82
CA THR A 189 -0.05 2.07 16.64
C THR A 189 1.16 2.91 16.29
N ALA A 190 1.76 3.60 17.28
CA ALA A 190 2.96 4.40 17.05
C ALA A 190 4.10 3.57 16.47
N GLN A 191 4.36 2.37 17.00
CA GLN A 191 5.39 1.47 16.47
C GLN A 191 5.15 1.06 15.00
N VAL A 192 3.89 0.81 14.62
CA VAL A 192 3.55 0.49 13.22
C VAL A 192 3.71 1.70 12.32
N LEU A 193 3.32 2.90 12.77
CA LEU A 193 3.48 4.13 12.00
C LEU A 193 4.96 4.51 11.84
N ASP A 194 5.79 4.32 12.86
CA ASP A 194 7.25 4.50 12.77
C ASP A 194 7.85 3.56 11.70
N LEU A 195 7.35 2.31 11.61
CA LEU A 195 7.78 1.38 10.59
C LEU A 195 7.37 1.83 9.18
N VAL A 196 6.15 2.37 9.01
CA VAL A 196 5.70 2.94 7.73
C VAL A 196 6.59 4.10 7.30
N ASP A 197 6.96 4.97 8.23
CA ASP A 197 7.87 6.10 7.96
C ASP A 197 9.27 5.63 7.55
N GLN A 198 9.81 4.62 8.24
CA GLN A 198 11.08 4.00 7.86
C GLN A 198 11.04 3.37 6.46
N LEU A 199 9.94 2.76 6.05
CA LEU A 199 9.78 2.24 4.69
C LEU A 199 9.85 3.37 3.66
N ARG A 200 9.16 4.49 3.91
CA ARG A 200 9.22 5.68 3.07
C ARG A 200 10.65 6.22 2.96
N GLU A 201 11.35 6.38 4.09
CA GLU A 201 12.73 6.90 4.12
C GLU A 201 13.72 6.00 3.36
N ARG A 202 13.46 4.70 3.30
CA ARG A 202 14.25 3.73 2.53
C ARG A 202 13.90 3.71 1.04
N GLY A 203 12.94 4.52 0.62
CA GLY A 203 12.57 4.66 -0.78
C GLY A 203 11.44 3.73 -1.23
N HIS A 204 10.83 2.94 -0.34
CA HIS A 204 9.65 2.16 -0.71
C HIS A 204 8.46 3.08 -0.98
N GLY A 205 7.66 2.77 -2.02
CA GLY A 205 6.32 3.29 -2.14
C GLY A 205 5.40 2.57 -1.15
N VAL A 206 4.50 3.29 -0.49
CA VAL A 206 3.54 2.68 0.45
C VAL A 206 2.12 3.12 0.08
N LEU A 207 1.21 2.15 -0.06
CA LEU A 207 -0.23 2.38 -0.10
C LEU A 207 -0.83 1.93 1.24
N LEU A 208 -1.31 2.90 2.01
CA LEU A 208 -1.86 2.69 3.34
C LEU A 208 -3.38 2.84 3.31
N ILE A 209 -4.15 1.78 3.57
CA ILE A 209 -5.56 1.93 3.92
C ILE A 209 -5.66 2.15 5.42
N SER A 210 -6.32 3.22 5.81
CA SER A 210 -6.72 3.47 7.19
C SER A 210 -8.01 4.30 7.22
N HIS A 211 -8.80 4.13 8.27
CA HIS A 211 -9.94 4.98 8.59
C HIS A 211 -9.62 5.99 9.71
N ASN A 212 -8.42 5.90 10.30
CA ASN A 212 -7.96 6.80 11.34
C ASN A 212 -7.19 7.98 10.74
N MET A 213 -7.81 9.15 10.77
CA MET A 213 -7.19 10.37 10.22
C MET A 213 -5.94 10.83 10.98
N GLY A 214 -5.81 10.46 12.26
CA GLY A 214 -4.59 10.72 13.05
C GLY A 214 -3.40 9.95 12.49
N ASP A 215 -3.59 8.66 12.24
CA ASP A 215 -2.56 7.78 11.66
C ASP A 215 -2.15 8.27 10.26
N ILE A 216 -3.14 8.62 9.43
CA ILE A 216 -2.91 9.12 8.07
C ILE A 216 -2.08 10.39 8.09
N LYS A 217 -2.44 11.35 8.95
CA LYS A 217 -1.71 12.62 9.07
C LYS A 217 -0.29 12.46 9.61
N ALA A 218 -0.05 11.39 10.36
CA ALA A 218 1.27 11.13 10.91
C ALA A 218 2.29 10.67 9.85
N VAL A 219 1.87 9.91 8.83
CA VAL A 219 2.80 9.24 7.92
C VAL A 219 2.56 9.49 6.44
N ALA A 220 1.34 9.87 6.02
CA ALA A 220 1.02 9.99 4.60
C ALA A 220 1.48 11.33 4.00
N ASP A 221 1.94 11.29 2.75
CA ASP A 221 2.22 12.47 1.94
C ASP A 221 0.96 12.90 1.17
N TRP A 222 0.21 11.92 0.67
CA TRP A 222 -1.00 12.13 -0.13
C TRP A 222 -2.16 11.29 0.36
N ILE A 223 -3.37 11.80 0.14
CA ILE A 223 -4.62 11.10 0.44
C ILE A 223 -5.42 10.94 -0.86
N ALA A 224 -5.64 9.69 -1.26
CA ALA A 224 -6.58 9.33 -2.33
C ALA A 224 -7.93 8.96 -1.69
N VAL A 225 -8.99 9.63 -2.12
CA VAL A 225 -10.35 9.35 -1.63
C VAL A 225 -11.10 8.54 -2.66
N LEU A 226 -11.61 7.37 -2.26
CA LEU A 226 -12.57 6.59 -3.02
C LEU A 226 -13.98 6.78 -2.44
N ARG A 227 -14.95 6.93 -3.33
CA ARG A 227 -16.37 6.97 -3.00
C ARG A 227 -17.17 6.22 -4.06
N LEU A 228 -17.98 5.24 -3.63
CA LEU A 228 -18.81 4.43 -4.52
C LEU A 228 -18.04 3.87 -5.75
N GLY A 229 -16.82 3.39 -5.52
CA GLY A 229 -15.96 2.81 -6.54
C GLY A 229 -15.27 3.80 -7.48
N ARG A 230 -15.29 5.10 -7.17
CA ARG A 230 -14.70 6.17 -8.00
C ARG A 230 -13.76 7.04 -7.20
N ASN A 231 -12.82 7.69 -7.89
CA ASN A 231 -12.03 8.75 -7.27
C ASN A 231 -12.93 9.92 -6.88
N ASN A 232 -12.80 10.40 -5.65
CA ASN A 232 -13.52 11.57 -5.15
C ASN A 232 -12.59 12.64 -4.55
N GLY A 233 -11.29 12.51 -4.70
CA GLY A 233 -10.28 13.49 -4.31
C GLY A 233 -8.89 12.89 -4.28
N PHE A 234 -7.89 13.75 -4.49
CA PHE A 234 -6.48 13.46 -4.27
C PHE A 234 -5.86 14.70 -3.62
N PHE A 235 -5.39 14.57 -2.40
CA PHE A 235 -5.04 15.68 -1.54
C PHE A 235 -3.62 15.54 -0.99
N ASP A 236 -2.92 16.66 -0.93
CA ASP A 236 -1.69 16.79 -0.16
C ASP A 236 -2.06 16.94 1.32
N VAL A 237 -1.48 16.07 2.17
CA VAL A 237 -1.78 16.01 3.61
C VAL A 237 -1.43 17.30 4.33
N THR A 238 -0.38 18.00 3.87
CA THR A 238 0.16 19.20 4.53
C THR A 238 -0.72 20.44 4.30
N THR A 239 -1.44 20.48 3.18
CA THR A 239 -2.23 21.66 2.76
C THR A 239 -3.72 21.47 2.90
N THR A 240 -4.21 20.25 3.18
CA THR A 240 -5.63 19.92 3.17
C THR A 240 -6.22 19.83 4.58
N SER A 241 -7.36 20.50 4.79
CA SER A 241 -8.05 20.43 6.08
C SER A 241 -8.75 19.08 6.29
N HIS A 242 -8.96 18.72 7.55
CA HIS A 242 -9.69 17.50 7.93
C HIS A 242 -11.13 17.51 7.39
N GLU A 243 -11.77 18.68 7.41
CA GLU A 243 -13.15 18.85 6.93
C GLU A 243 -13.25 18.60 5.41
N GLN A 244 -12.27 19.04 4.63
CA GLN A 244 -12.23 18.80 3.18
C GLN A 244 -12.13 17.31 2.86
N ILE A 245 -11.32 16.56 3.61
CA ILE A 245 -11.18 15.11 3.42
C ILE A 245 -12.50 14.42 3.79
N ILE A 246 -13.08 14.74 4.95
CA ILE A 246 -14.37 14.18 5.38
C ILE A 246 -15.47 14.51 4.38
N SER A 247 -15.55 15.74 3.91
CA SER A 247 -16.52 16.15 2.89
C SER A 247 -16.38 15.34 1.60
N SER A 248 -15.14 15.02 1.21
CA SER A 248 -14.88 14.17 0.04
C SER A 248 -15.27 12.71 0.28
N ILE A 249 -15.06 12.17 1.49
CA ILE A 249 -15.47 10.81 1.83
C ILE A 249 -17.00 10.69 1.82
N THR A 250 -17.70 11.64 2.45
CA THR A 250 -19.17 11.62 2.60
C THR A 250 -19.91 12.12 1.36
N GLY A 251 -19.22 12.85 0.47
CA GLY A 251 -19.82 13.49 -0.70
C GLY A 251 -20.63 14.74 -0.35
N ALA A 252 -20.36 15.37 0.79
CA ALA A 252 -21.08 16.56 1.26
C ALA A 252 -20.77 17.82 0.45
N THR A 253 -19.68 17.82 -0.34
CA THR A 253 -19.29 18.91 -1.23
C THR A 253 -18.84 18.37 -2.58
N ASP A 254 -19.27 19.05 -3.67
CA ASP A 254 -18.68 18.94 -4.99
C ASP A 254 -17.22 19.40 -4.93
N ASN A 255 -16.27 18.55 -5.25
CA ASN A 255 -14.85 18.92 -5.27
C ASN A 255 -14.33 19.08 -6.71
N ALA A 256 -13.16 19.72 -6.83
CA ALA A 256 -12.57 20.04 -8.14
C ALA A 256 -12.25 18.79 -9.00
N VAL A 257 -12.14 17.61 -8.41
CA VAL A 257 -11.87 16.35 -9.13
C VAL A 257 -13.14 15.78 -9.73
N THR A 258 -14.27 15.83 -9.00
CA THR A 258 -15.57 15.42 -9.54
C THR A 258 -16.04 16.32 -10.68
N ARG A 259 -15.73 17.64 -10.62
CA ARG A 259 -16.04 18.60 -11.70
C ARG A 259 -15.21 18.38 -12.96
N ARG A 260 -13.97 17.91 -12.86
CA ARG A 260 -13.10 17.69 -14.03
C ARG A 260 -13.52 16.51 -14.91
N LYS A 261 -14.30 15.56 -14.36
CA LYS A 261 -14.76 14.36 -15.08
C LYS A 261 -16.16 14.50 -15.71
N THR A 262 -16.83 15.65 -15.51
CA THR A 262 -18.08 15.97 -16.25
C THR A 262 -17.65 16.63 -17.58
N PRO A 263 -17.81 15.97 -18.73
CA PRO A 263 -17.47 16.58 -20.01
C PRO A 263 -18.31 17.84 -20.22
N GLU A 264 -17.72 18.93 -20.69
CA GLU A 264 -18.39 20.24 -20.94
C GLU A 264 -19.59 20.15 -21.90
N TRP A 265 -19.79 19.04 -22.62
CA TRP A 265 -20.88 18.80 -23.54
C TRP A 265 -22.20 18.30 -22.92
N GLU A 266 -22.20 17.97 -21.60
CA GLU A 266 -23.44 17.59 -20.86
C GLU A 266 -24.16 18.80 -20.22
N VAL A 267 -23.67 20.02 -20.45
CA VAL A 267 -24.30 21.25 -19.94
C VAL A 267 -24.84 22.06 -21.14
N GLU A 268 -25.88 21.54 -21.76
CA GLU A 268 -26.78 22.42 -22.56
C GLU A 268 -28.24 22.19 -22.11
N PRO A 269 -29.01 23.31 -22.04
CA PRO A 269 -30.32 23.42 -21.35
C PRO A 269 -31.44 22.65 -21.98
#